data_028c19bc056ef17e48b5511404a24fcb
#
_entry.id   028c19bc056ef17e48b5511404a24fcb
#
_cell.length_a   1.000
_cell.length_b   1.000
_cell.length_c   1.000
_cell.angle_alpha   90.00
_cell.angle_beta   90.00
_cell.angle_gamma   90.00
#
_symmetry.space_group_name_H-M   'P 1'
#
loop_
_entity.id
_entity.type
_entity.pdbx_description
1 polymer ?
#
loop_
_entity_poly.entity_id
_entity_poly.type
_entity_poly.pdbx_seq_one_letter_code
_entity_poly.pdbx_strand_id
1 'polypeptide(L)'
;GLEEFKKRNINIRSFFAPNHIYDENTLEALKNSNIKIIIDGYGLFPFYKNEILFIPQLFYKEIFLPFGIQSTQMHINEWKEESFKKFKIFVEQHKQKIINLDYIIDIADNSRIQNLTNYFVEKSLKTLRYFRKYS
;
A
#
# COMPACT_ATOMS: atom_id res chain seq x y z
N GLY A 1 -12.69 17.69 2.30
CA GLY A 1 -12.03 16.51 2.84
C GLY A 1 -11.24 16.77 4.12
N LEU A 2 -10.06 17.39 4.03
CA LEU A 2 -9.15 17.58 5.18
C LEU A 2 -9.76 18.39 6.34
N GLU A 3 -10.52 19.42 6.04
CA GLU A 3 -11.20 20.24 7.04
C GLU A 3 -12.17 19.43 7.92
N GLU A 4 -12.85 18.44 7.35
CA GLU A 4 -13.78 17.61 8.08
C GLU A 4 -13.07 16.67 9.07
N PHE A 5 -11.89 16.19 8.70
CA PHE A 5 -11.05 15.42 9.62
C PHE A 5 -10.48 16.27 10.75
N LYS A 6 -10.03 17.50 10.44
CA LYS A 6 -9.55 18.46 11.45
C LYS A 6 -10.65 18.79 12.48
N LYS A 7 -11.88 19.04 12.04
CA LYS A 7 -13.03 19.28 12.94
C LYS A 7 -13.26 18.14 13.91
N ARG A 8 -12.92 16.92 13.52
CA ARG A 8 -13.07 15.69 14.34
C ARG A 8 -11.82 15.31 15.12
N ASN A 9 -10.79 16.15 15.12
CA ASN A 9 -9.48 15.86 15.72
C ASN A 9 -8.83 14.58 15.18
N ILE A 10 -9.08 14.24 13.90
CA ILE A 10 -8.46 13.08 13.25
C ILE A 10 -7.22 13.55 12.51
N ASN A 11 -6.07 13.05 12.92
CA ASN A 11 -4.79 13.27 12.24
C ASN A 11 -4.63 12.30 11.08
N ILE A 12 -4.67 12.83 9.84
CA ILE A 12 -4.45 12.04 8.64
C ILE A 12 -2.95 11.90 8.40
N ARG A 13 -2.48 10.67 8.29
CA ARG A 13 -1.07 10.34 8.08
C ARG A 13 -0.77 9.77 6.70
N SER A 14 -1.76 9.15 6.07
CA SER A 14 -1.59 8.47 4.79
C SER A 14 -2.78 8.72 3.87
N PHE A 15 -2.54 8.54 2.59
CA PHE A 15 -3.53 8.60 1.52
C PHE A 15 -3.60 7.27 0.80
N PHE A 16 -4.79 6.90 0.41
CA PHE A 16 -5.07 5.78 -0.46
C PHE A 16 -5.92 6.28 -1.63
N ALA A 17 -5.44 6.06 -2.86
CA ALA A 17 -6.13 6.52 -4.05
C ALA A 17 -7.32 5.61 -4.40
N PRO A 18 -8.56 6.13 -4.51
CA PRO A 18 -9.66 5.34 -5.03
C PRO A 18 -9.31 4.78 -6.41
N ASN A 19 -9.56 3.48 -6.61
CA ASN A 19 -9.22 2.76 -7.85
C ASN A 19 -7.74 2.84 -8.27
N HIS A 20 -6.83 3.18 -7.37
CA HIS A 20 -5.40 3.39 -7.65
C HIS A 20 -5.14 4.47 -8.73
N ILE A 21 -6.02 5.46 -8.84
CA ILE A 21 -5.92 6.53 -9.82
C ILE A 21 -5.50 7.81 -9.12
N TYR A 22 -4.34 8.32 -9.46
CA TYR A 22 -3.79 9.61 -9.03
C TYR A 22 -2.78 10.12 -10.05
N ASP A 23 -2.58 11.42 -10.07
CA ASP A 23 -1.68 12.13 -10.96
C ASP A 23 -0.69 13.00 -10.18
N GLU A 24 0.17 13.72 -10.88
CA GLU A 24 1.17 14.62 -10.27
C GLU A 24 0.50 15.76 -9.48
N ASN A 25 -0.68 16.25 -9.90
CA ASN A 25 -1.42 17.27 -9.14
C ASN A 25 -1.90 16.72 -7.79
N THR A 26 -2.32 15.45 -7.77
CA THR A 26 -2.68 14.76 -6.53
C THR A 26 -1.47 14.67 -5.59
N LEU A 27 -0.30 14.29 -6.11
CA LEU A 27 0.92 14.18 -5.32
C LEU A 27 1.35 15.53 -4.75
N GLU A 28 1.25 16.59 -5.54
CA GLU A 28 1.54 17.95 -5.09
C GLU A 28 0.56 18.41 -4.00
N ALA A 29 -0.73 18.17 -4.17
CA ALA A 29 -1.74 18.51 -3.19
C ALA A 29 -1.52 17.75 -1.85
N LEU A 30 -1.10 16.49 -1.90
CA LEU A 30 -0.74 15.71 -0.70
C LEU A 30 0.47 16.30 0.01
N LYS A 31 1.52 16.67 -0.72
CA LYS A 31 2.70 17.36 -0.16
C LYS A 31 2.33 18.65 0.54
N ASN A 32 1.56 19.51 -0.14
CA ASN A 32 1.10 20.79 0.38
C ASN A 32 0.22 20.62 1.64
N SER A 33 -0.42 19.46 1.77
CA SER A 33 -1.23 19.08 2.93
C SER A 33 -0.42 18.35 4.01
N ASN A 34 0.89 18.20 3.85
CA ASN A 34 1.80 17.44 4.71
C ASN A 34 1.43 15.94 4.85
N ILE A 35 0.76 15.38 3.84
CA ILE A 35 0.48 13.94 3.75
C ILE A 35 1.58 13.33 2.88
N LYS A 36 2.54 12.66 3.52
CA LYS A 36 3.74 12.15 2.85
C LYS A 36 3.78 10.62 2.72
N ILE A 37 2.65 9.96 2.92
CA ILE A 37 2.55 8.51 2.82
C ILE A 37 1.39 8.15 1.89
N ILE A 38 1.69 7.32 0.90
CA ILE A 38 0.69 6.72 0.00
C ILE A 38 0.73 5.21 0.17
N ILE A 39 -0.44 4.63 0.43
CA ILE A 39 -0.61 3.17 0.47
C ILE A 39 -1.07 2.75 -0.91
N ASP A 40 -0.13 2.55 -1.80
CA ASP A 40 -0.35 2.16 -3.21
C ASP A 40 0.98 1.85 -3.90
N GLY A 41 0.89 1.34 -5.13
CA GLY A 41 2.03 1.11 -6.00
C GLY A 41 2.44 -0.36 -6.11
N TYR A 42 3.22 -0.62 -7.15
CA TYR A 42 3.76 -1.94 -7.45
C TYR A 42 5.17 -2.06 -6.92
N GLY A 43 5.38 -2.98 -6.02
CA GLY A 43 6.68 -3.24 -5.44
C GLY A 43 6.61 -4.31 -4.37
N LEU A 44 7.76 -4.72 -3.87
CA LEU A 44 7.89 -5.63 -2.73
C LEU A 44 8.35 -4.92 -1.46
N PHE A 45 8.84 -3.69 -1.58
CA PHE A 45 9.37 -2.91 -0.47
C PHE A 45 8.83 -1.48 -0.53
N PRO A 46 8.64 -0.81 0.62
CA PRO A 46 8.37 0.62 0.65
C PRO A 46 9.49 1.39 -0.06
N PHE A 47 9.13 2.46 -0.75
CA PHE A 47 10.08 3.29 -1.49
C PHE A 47 9.68 4.76 -1.47
N TYR A 48 10.66 5.64 -1.59
CA TYR A 48 10.43 7.07 -1.73
C TYR A 48 10.41 7.50 -3.19
N LYS A 49 9.41 8.30 -3.56
CA LYS A 49 9.37 9.02 -4.83
C LYS A 49 8.92 10.46 -4.53
N ASN A 50 9.72 11.46 -4.93
CA ASN A 50 9.41 12.87 -4.72
C ASN A 50 9.05 13.19 -3.26
N GLU A 51 9.82 12.69 -2.28
CA GLU A 51 9.64 12.87 -0.83
C GLU A 51 8.36 12.25 -0.25
N ILE A 52 7.62 11.47 -1.04
CA ILE A 52 6.47 10.69 -0.60
C ILE A 52 6.89 9.23 -0.43
N LEU A 53 6.57 8.66 0.71
CA LEU A 53 6.75 7.23 0.98
C LEU A 53 5.59 6.45 0.38
N PHE A 54 5.90 5.54 -0.52
CA PHE A 54 4.95 4.58 -1.08
C PHE A 54 5.06 3.24 -0.35
N ILE A 55 3.94 2.73 0.12
CA ILE A 55 3.82 1.40 0.70
C ILE A 55 3.09 0.53 -0.32
N PRO A 56 3.77 -0.43 -0.96
CA PRO A 56 3.18 -1.23 -2.03
C PRO A 56 1.93 -1.97 -1.60
N GLN A 57 0.98 -2.05 -2.53
CA GLN A 57 -0.24 -2.85 -2.38
C GLN A 57 -0.43 -3.72 -3.62
N LEU A 58 -0.17 -5.02 -3.47
CA LEU A 58 -0.24 -5.97 -4.58
C LEU A 58 -1.52 -6.81 -4.55
N PHE A 59 -2.13 -6.97 -3.39
CA PHE A 59 -3.22 -7.94 -3.19
C PHE A 59 -4.47 -7.29 -2.58
N TYR A 60 -5.62 -7.91 -2.89
CA TYR A 60 -6.95 -7.59 -2.35
C TYR A 60 -7.49 -8.70 -1.46
N LYS A 61 -6.61 -9.56 -0.99
CA LYS A 61 -6.93 -10.70 -0.13
C LYS A 61 -5.76 -11.03 0.76
N GLU A 62 -5.98 -11.89 1.75
CA GLU A 62 -4.97 -12.37 2.66
C GLU A 62 -3.95 -13.25 1.93
N ILE A 63 -2.81 -12.69 1.60
CA ILE A 63 -1.65 -13.40 1.03
C ILE A 63 -0.42 -13.02 1.86
N PHE A 64 0.30 -14.02 2.30
CA PHE A 64 1.59 -13.86 2.94
C PHE A 64 2.71 -14.12 1.93
N LEU A 65 3.60 -13.15 1.78
CA LEU A 65 4.87 -13.32 1.09
C LEU A 65 5.99 -13.47 2.13
N PRO A 66 6.94 -14.38 1.93
CA PRO A 66 8.03 -14.60 2.90
C PRO A 66 9.09 -13.49 2.88
N PHE A 67 8.96 -12.51 2.01
CA PHE A 67 9.88 -11.38 1.83
C PHE A 67 9.10 -10.13 1.41
N GLY A 68 9.73 -8.97 1.59
CA GLY A 68 9.14 -7.68 1.28
C GLY A 68 8.29 -7.12 2.41
N ILE A 69 7.81 -5.89 2.21
CA ILE A 69 6.89 -5.18 3.09
C ILE A 69 5.83 -4.53 2.22
N GLN A 70 4.59 -4.91 2.42
CA GLN A 70 3.49 -4.46 1.61
C GLN A 70 2.19 -4.38 2.41
N SER A 71 1.26 -3.65 1.90
CA SER A 71 -0.10 -3.59 2.42
C SER A 71 -1.04 -4.49 1.63
N THR A 72 -2.16 -4.79 2.22
CA THR A 72 -3.27 -5.51 1.59
C THR A 72 -4.56 -4.76 1.84
N GLN A 73 -5.34 -4.53 0.81
CA GLN A 73 -6.69 -3.98 0.92
C GLN A 73 -7.71 -5.09 1.04
N MET A 74 -8.69 -4.92 1.93
CA MET A 74 -9.76 -5.89 2.10
C MET A 74 -11.12 -5.18 2.09
N HIS A 75 -12.04 -5.66 1.25
CA HIS A 75 -13.41 -5.15 1.14
C HIS A 75 -14.33 -5.92 2.08
N ILE A 76 -14.29 -5.58 3.36
CA ILE A 76 -15.02 -6.30 4.42
C ILE A 76 -16.55 -6.23 4.29
N ASN A 77 -17.08 -5.24 3.55
CA ASN A 77 -18.52 -5.09 3.34
C ASN A 77 -19.13 -6.27 2.56
N GLU A 78 -18.32 -6.99 1.79
CA GLU A 78 -18.73 -8.12 0.98
C GLU A 78 -18.47 -9.46 1.69
N TRP A 79 -17.91 -9.43 2.91
CA TRP A 79 -17.50 -10.63 3.61
C TRP A 79 -18.68 -11.38 4.23
N LYS A 80 -18.66 -12.69 4.03
CA LYS A 80 -19.47 -13.65 4.75
C LYS A 80 -18.74 -14.14 6.00
N GLU A 81 -19.42 -14.80 6.89
CA GLU A 81 -18.86 -15.36 8.14
C GLU A 81 -17.60 -16.20 7.89
N GLU A 82 -17.59 -16.99 6.82
CA GLU A 82 -16.45 -17.80 6.43
C GLU A 82 -15.20 -16.97 6.09
N SER A 83 -15.39 -15.81 5.44
CA SER A 83 -14.29 -14.89 5.12
C SER A 83 -13.65 -14.32 6.40
N PHE A 84 -14.48 -13.95 7.38
CA PHE A 84 -13.99 -13.51 8.68
C PHE A 84 -13.21 -14.61 9.41
N LYS A 85 -13.68 -15.86 9.36
CA LYS A 85 -12.97 -17.00 9.95
C LYS A 85 -11.60 -17.21 9.29
N LYS A 86 -11.54 -17.18 7.96
CA LYS A 86 -10.28 -17.30 7.20
C LYS A 86 -9.31 -16.18 7.54
N PHE A 87 -9.79 -14.96 7.58
CA PHE A 87 -8.97 -13.80 7.93
C PHE A 87 -8.43 -13.89 9.37
N LYS A 88 -9.26 -14.32 10.32
CA LYS A 88 -8.81 -14.53 11.70
C LYS A 88 -7.68 -15.55 11.78
N ILE A 89 -7.82 -16.69 11.09
CA ILE A 89 -6.77 -17.72 11.02
C ILE A 89 -5.49 -17.14 10.42
N PHE A 90 -5.59 -16.40 9.31
CA PHE A 90 -4.46 -15.74 8.67
C PHE A 90 -3.72 -14.80 9.64
N VAL A 91 -4.46 -13.94 10.34
CA VAL A 91 -3.88 -13.00 11.32
C VAL A 91 -3.18 -13.76 12.46
N GLU A 92 -3.80 -14.80 13.01
CA GLU A 92 -3.19 -15.59 14.09
C GLU A 92 -1.90 -16.31 13.63
N GLN A 93 -1.89 -16.82 12.41
CA GLN A 93 -0.71 -17.50 11.85
C GLN A 93 0.45 -16.53 11.57
N HIS A 94 0.15 -15.28 11.24
CA HIS A 94 1.15 -14.30 10.80
C HIS A 94 1.29 -13.10 11.73
N LYS A 95 0.68 -13.10 12.92
CA LYS A 95 0.65 -11.95 13.84
C LYS A 95 2.02 -11.33 14.15
N GLN A 96 3.07 -12.15 14.21
CA GLN A 96 4.43 -11.65 14.45
C GLN A 96 5.07 -10.98 13.22
N LYS A 97 4.43 -11.09 12.06
CA LYS A 97 4.87 -10.46 10.80
C LYS A 97 4.01 -9.26 10.42
N ILE A 98 2.91 -9.05 11.14
CA ILE A 98 2.07 -7.86 10.95
C ILE A 98 2.71 -6.72 11.71
N ILE A 99 3.05 -5.66 10.99
CA ILE A 99 3.73 -4.49 11.51
C ILE A 99 2.85 -3.25 11.36
N ASN A 100 3.09 -2.26 12.21
CA ASN A 100 2.37 -0.99 12.14
C ASN A 100 3.04 0.00 11.18
N LEU A 101 2.34 1.10 10.90
CA LEU A 101 2.81 2.13 9.99
C LEU A 101 4.08 2.83 10.49
N ASP A 102 4.21 3.04 11.80
CA ASP A 102 5.38 3.71 12.38
C ASP A 102 6.65 2.91 12.15
N TYR A 103 6.58 1.60 12.37
CA TYR A 103 7.71 0.72 12.08
C TYR A 103 8.09 0.73 10.60
N ILE A 104 7.12 0.81 9.68
CA ILE A 104 7.41 0.92 8.24
C ILE A 104 8.16 2.22 7.93
N ILE A 105 7.75 3.34 8.54
CA ILE A 105 8.41 4.64 8.35
C ILE A 105 9.86 4.57 8.82
N ASP A 106 10.11 3.94 9.98
CA ASP A 106 11.43 3.85 10.58
C ASP A 106 12.41 3.00 9.76
N ILE A 107 11.89 1.94 9.11
CA ILE A 107 12.74 1.01 8.33
C ILE A 107 12.71 1.28 6.82
N ALA A 108 11.88 2.22 6.34
CA ALA A 108 11.82 2.56 4.93
C ALA A 108 13.14 3.18 4.48
N ASP A 109 13.87 2.45 3.68
CA ASP A 109 15.17 2.84 3.15
C ASP A 109 15.11 3.05 1.62
N ASN A 110 15.96 3.93 1.12
CA ASN A 110 16.18 4.14 -0.31
C ASN A 110 17.29 3.21 -0.85
N SER A 111 17.32 1.99 -0.37
CA SER A 111 18.28 0.99 -0.83
C SER A 111 18.18 0.79 -2.35
N ARG A 112 19.32 0.85 -3.04
CA ARG A 112 19.38 0.61 -4.49
C ARG A 112 18.85 -0.76 -4.87
N ILE A 113 19.07 -1.78 -4.03
CA ILE A 113 18.62 -3.16 -4.26
C ILE A 113 17.09 -3.22 -4.18
N GLN A 114 16.48 -2.60 -3.18
CA GLN A 114 15.03 -2.57 -3.03
C GLN A 114 14.36 -1.81 -4.18
N ASN A 115 14.93 -0.68 -4.58
CA ASN A 115 14.43 0.10 -5.72
C ASN A 115 14.54 -0.69 -7.04
N LEU A 116 15.63 -1.41 -7.26
CA LEU A 116 15.80 -2.26 -8.43
C LEU A 116 14.78 -3.41 -8.44
N THR A 117 14.58 -4.06 -7.29
CA THR A 117 13.58 -5.13 -7.13
C THR A 117 12.17 -4.60 -7.43
N ASN A 118 11.81 -3.44 -6.87
CA ASN A 118 10.52 -2.81 -7.14
C ASN A 118 10.34 -2.48 -8.63
N TYR A 119 11.37 -1.96 -9.28
CA TYR A 119 11.33 -1.68 -10.72
C TYR A 119 11.03 -2.94 -11.55
N PHE A 120 11.69 -4.06 -11.25
CA PHE A 120 11.43 -5.32 -11.97
C PHE A 120 10.01 -5.84 -11.71
N VAL A 121 9.52 -5.78 -10.47
CA VAL A 121 8.16 -6.18 -10.12
C VAL A 121 7.14 -5.32 -10.85
N GLU A 122 7.29 -4.00 -10.81
CA GLU A 122 6.41 -3.07 -11.50
C GLU A 122 6.35 -3.36 -13.01
N LYS A 123 7.51 -3.51 -13.65
CA LYS A 123 7.60 -3.77 -15.08
C LYS A 123 6.96 -5.10 -15.46
N SER A 124 7.22 -6.16 -14.69
CA SER A 124 6.62 -7.48 -14.92
C SER A 124 5.10 -7.46 -14.79
N LEU A 125 4.57 -6.80 -13.74
CA LEU A 125 3.13 -6.70 -13.54
C LEU A 125 2.44 -5.85 -14.62
N LYS A 126 3.05 -4.75 -15.06
CA LYS A 126 2.53 -3.95 -16.17
C LYS A 126 2.47 -4.75 -17.47
N THR A 127 3.51 -5.54 -17.74
CA THR A 127 3.57 -6.42 -18.91
C THR A 127 2.48 -7.49 -18.88
N LEU A 128 2.33 -8.18 -17.74
CA LEU A 128 1.28 -9.19 -17.55
C LEU A 128 -0.13 -8.61 -17.71
N ARG A 129 -0.38 -7.41 -17.17
CA ARG A 129 -1.67 -6.72 -17.32
C ARG A 129 -1.93 -6.31 -18.76
N TYR A 130 -0.91 -5.89 -19.49
CA TYR A 130 -1.04 -5.58 -20.91
C TYR A 130 -1.50 -6.81 -21.69
N PHE A 131 -0.85 -7.95 -21.55
CA PHE A 131 -1.26 -9.18 -22.24
C PHE A 131 -2.67 -9.63 -21.85
N ARG A 132 -3.05 -9.55 -20.56
CA ARG A 132 -4.39 -9.94 -20.11
C ARG A 132 -5.51 -9.06 -20.68
N LYS A 133 -5.22 -7.83 -21.07
CA LYS A 133 -6.20 -6.91 -21.66
C LYS A 133 -6.49 -7.25 -23.13
N TYR A 134 -5.57 -7.92 -23.81
CA TYR A 134 -5.65 -8.25 -25.23
C TYR A 134 -5.80 -9.75 -25.51
N SER A 135 -5.97 -10.57 -24.47
CA SER A 135 -6.39 -11.97 -24.51
C SER A 135 -7.86 -12.09 -24.15
#